data_f77abce92efe33ef1ca9d0620530b1ec
#
_entry.id   f77abce92efe33ef1ca9d0620530b1ec
#
_cell.length_a   1.000
_cell.length_b   1.000
_cell.length_c   1.000
_cell.angle_alpha   90.00
_cell.angle_beta   90.00
_cell.angle_gamma   90.00
#
_symmetry.space_group_name_H-M   'P 1'
#
loop_
_entity.id
_entity.type
_entity.pdbx_description
1 polymer ?
#
loop_
_entity_poly.entity_id
_entity_poly.type
_entity_poly.pdbx_seq_one_letter_code
_entity_poly.pdbx_strand_id
1 'polypeptide(L)'
;MPTPLVITQGDPAGIGPELVLKLLANPPCPDLRVIGCGNHLSQIASQLQLPFSDDHLIDLPLPASIKIGEISPVAGEHSFACLEAAVEGALDGTFSGVITNPIHKEAWYRAGKFYPGHTEYLVEKTSSPDHAMMLTSEEITCSLVTTHVSLASVPELLEEKRILEVITLTHKAISTIKGQPARLAMPGLFGSEEIELIIPVLEKARSMGINIIGPIPPDTAFLPAIRQDIDAYICLYHDQGLIPLKTLSFDLGVNVTLGLPIVRTSVDHGTAFDIAGKGIASVSSLIEATKLAHKLTAT
;
A
#
# COMPACT_ATOMS: atom_id res chain seq x y z
N MET A 1 -17.43 -20.07 6.13
CA MET A 1 -16.41 -19.84 5.10
C MET A 1 -15.53 -18.73 5.63
N PRO A 2 -14.24 -18.70 5.37
CA PRO A 2 -13.40 -17.56 5.77
C PRO A 2 -13.91 -16.28 5.07
N THR A 3 -13.76 -15.16 5.74
CA THR A 3 -14.13 -13.85 5.20
C THR A 3 -13.18 -13.49 4.04
N PRO A 4 -13.68 -13.20 2.82
CA PRO A 4 -12.84 -12.99 1.65
C PRO A 4 -12.06 -11.68 1.72
N LEU A 5 -10.91 -11.63 1.04
CA LEU A 5 -10.24 -10.39 0.67
C LEU A 5 -10.94 -9.76 -0.54
N VAL A 6 -10.91 -8.44 -0.64
CA VAL A 6 -11.45 -7.72 -1.80
C VAL A 6 -10.39 -6.90 -2.52
N ILE A 7 -10.42 -6.95 -3.84
CA ILE A 7 -9.54 -6.19 -4.74
C ILE A 7 -10.39 -5.17 -5.50
N THR A 8 -10.00 -3.90 -5.50
CA THR A 8 -10.65 -2.92 -6.38
C THR A 8 -10.08 -2.99 -7.78
N GLN A 9 -10.92 -2.81 -8.80
CA GLN A 9 -10.46 -2.75 -10.19
C GLN A 9 -9.45 -1.61 -10.44
N GLY A 10 -9.51 -0.54 -9.63
CA GLY A 10 -8.75 0.68 -9.85
C GLY A 10 -9.35 1.54 -10.97
N ASP A 11 -8.53 2.41 -11.57
CA ASP A 11 -8.96 3.21 -12.72
C ASP A 11 -9.21 2.30 -13.93
N PRO A 12 -10.45 2.20 -14.44
CA PRO A 12 -10.76 1.30 -15.53
C PRO A 12 -10.10 1.69 -16.87
N ALA A 13 -9.60 2.92 -17.02
CA ALA A 13 -8.83 3.34 -18.18
C ALA A 13 -7.33 3.02 -18.09
N GLY A 14 -6.85 2.56 -16.91
CA GLY A 14 -5.46 2.18 -16.66
C GLY A 14 -5.19 0.69 -16.77
N ILE A 15 -4.08 0.25 -16.16
CA ILE A 15 -3.67 -1.17 -16.15
C ILE A 15 -4.43 -2.03 -15.12
N GLY A 16 -5.19 -1.43 -14.19
CA GLY A 16 -5.91 -2.15 -13.14
C GLY A 16 -6.75 -3.33 -13.63
N PRO A 17 -7.59 -3.19 -14.66
CA PRO A 17 -8.36 -4.29 -15.25
C PRO A 17 -7.49 -5.46 -15.72
N GLU A 18 -6.38 -5.18 -16.40
CA GLU A 18 -5.43 -6.19 -16.86
C GLU A 18 -4.77 -6.93 -15.68
N LEU A 19 -4.39 -6.20 -14.64
CA LEU A 19 -3.77 -6.78 -13.43
C LEU A 19 -4.73 -7.72 -12.71
N VAL A 20 -5.99 -7.32 -12.54
CA VAL A 20 -7.04 -8.15 -11.94
C VAL A 20 -7.23 -9.44 -12.73
N LEU A 21 -7.35 -9.37 -14.04
CA LEU A 21 -7.54 -10.54 -14.90
C LEU A 21 -6.34 -11.51 -14.83
N LYS A 22 -5.12 -10.99 -14.86
CA LYS A 22 -3.89 -11.79 -14.70
C LYS A 22 -3.81 -12.46 -13.32
N LEU A 23 -4.21 -11.76 -12.26
CA LEU A 23 -4.22 -12.32 -10.91
C LEU A 23 -5.26 -13.44 -10.78
N LEU A 24 -6.48 -13.23 -11.29
CA LEU A 24 -7.55 -14.23 -11.22
C LEU A 24 -7.28 -15.47 -12.07
N ALA A 25 -6.44 -15.39 -13.09
CA ALA A 25 -5.99 -16.56 -13.83
C ALA A 25 -5.19 -17.56 -12.97
N ASN A 26 -4.51 -17.08 -11.92
CA ASN A 26 -3.80 -17.91 -10.93
C ASN A 26 -3.76 -17.20 -9.57
N PRO A 27 -4.87 -17.22 -8.81
CA PRO A 27 -5.00 -16.44 -7.58
C PRO A 27 -4.05 -16.98 -6.48
N PRO A 28 -3.34 -16.10 -5.77
CA PRO A 28 -2.38 -16.50 -4.74
C PRO A 28 -3.03 -16.97 -3.42
N CYS A 29 -4.33 -16.74 -3.25
CA CYS A 29 -5.11 -17.23 -2.13
C CYS A 29 -6.56 -17.55 -2.56
N PRO A 30 -7.29 -18.46 -1.85
CA PRO A 30 -8.56 -19.00 -2.35
C PRO A 30 -9.73 -18.01 -2.30
N ASP A 31 -9.80 -17.18 -1.26
CA ASP A 31 -11.00 -16.38 -0.98
C ASP A 31 -10.81 -14.92 -1.40
N LEU A 32 -10.84 -14.68 -2.72
CA LEU A 32 -10.75 -13.35 -3.32
C LEU A 32 -12.10 -12.92 -3.92
N ARG A 33 -12.40 -11.61 -3.78
CA ARG A 33 -13.44 -10.92 -4.53
C ARG A 33 -12.84 -9.74 -5.27
N VAL A 34 -13.47 -9.35 -6.36
CA VAL A 34 -13.11 -8.16 -7.14
C VAL A 34 -14.32 -7.25 -7.20
N ILE A 35 -14.14 -5.97 -6.89
CA ILE A 35 -15.14 -4.94 -7.16
C ILE A 35 -14.73 -4.21 -8.43
N GLY A 36 -15.60 -4.24 -9.45
CA GLY A 36 -15.32 -3.61 -10.73
C GLY A 36 -16.47 -3.80 -11.73
N CYS A 37 -16.29 -3.33 -12.96
CA CYS A 37 -17.28 -3.46 -14.03
C CYS A 37 -17.08 -4.76 -14.82
N GLY A 38 -18.02 -5.71 -14.70
CA GLY A 38 -17.96 -7.01 -15.36
C GLY A 38 -17.92 -6.90 -16.88
N ASN A 39 -18.74 -6.07 -17.46
CA ASN A 39 -18.73 -5.83 -18.91
C ASN A 39 -17.37 -5.31 -19.40
N HIS A 40 -16.76 -4.38 -18.67
CA HIS A 40 -15.46 -3.83 -19.02
C HIS A 40 -14.35 -4.87 -18.88
N LEU A 41 -14.32 -5.61 -17.75
CA LEU A 41 -13.38 -6.71 -17.54
C LEU A 41 -13.49 -7.79 -18.61
N SER A 42 -14.72 -8.19 -18.99
CA SER A 42 -14.96 -9.14 -20.07
C SER A 42 -14.43 -8.65 -21.43
N GLN A 43 -14.59 -7.37 -21.75
CA GLN A 43 -14.03 -6.78 -22.97
C GLN A 43 -12.49 -6.82 -22.99
N ILE A 44 -11.86 -6.40 -21.89
CA ILE A 44 -10.38 -6.45 -21.75
C ILE A 44 -9.88 -7.91 -21.79
N ALA A 45 -10.56 -8.83 -21.14
CA ALA A 45 -10.23 -10.25 -21.16
C ALA A 45 -10.26 -10.81 -22.58
N SER A 46 -11.30 -10.50 -23.34
CA SER A 46 -11.42 -10.90 -24.76
C SER A 46 -10.31 -10.30 -25.61
N GLN A 47 -9.99 -9.02 -25.43
CA GLN A 47 -8.92 -8.33 -26.16
C GLN A 47 -7.54 -8.95 -25.87
N LEU A 48 -7.27 -9.28 -24.62
CA LEU A 48 -5.97 -9.80 -24.17
C LEU A 48 -5.90 -11.34 -24.17
N GLN A 49 -6.96 -12.03 -24.56
CA GLN A 49 -7.08 -13.49 -24.53
C GLN A 49 -6.81 -14.08 -23.12
N LEU A 50 -7.28 -13.38 -22.09
CA LEU A 50 -7.21 -13.82 -20.69
C LEU A 50 -8.53 -14.50 -20.27
N PRO A 51 -8.48 -15.48 -19.33
CA PRO A 51 -9.68 -16.06 -18.78
C PRO A 51 -10.45 -15.02 -17.95
N PHE A 52 -11.78 -15.10 -17.98
CA PHE A 52 -12.66 -14.28 -17.15
C PHE A 52 -13.86 -15.10 -16.70
N SER A 53 -14.22 -15.01 -15.41
CA SER A 53 -15.42 -15.56 -14.80
C SER A 53 -16.00 -14.55 -13.82
N ASP A 54 -17.32 -14.48 -13.73
CA ASP A 54 -18.04 -13.61 -12.79
C ASP A 54 -18.07 -14.18 -11.36
N ASP A 55 -17.58 -15.40 -11.11
CA ASP A 55 -17.64 -16.08 -9.80
C ASP A 55 -17.02 -15.28 -8.64
N HIS A 56 -16.02 -14.46 -8.97
CA HIS A 56 -15.30 -13.62 -8.00
C HIS A 56 -15.74 -12.15 -8.02
N LEU A 57 -16.65 -11.78 -8.93
CA LEU A 57 -16.99 -10.39 -9.20
C LEU A 57 -18.13 -9.88 -8.31
N ILE A 58 -17.94 -8.66 -7.81
CA ILE A 58 -18.99 -7.79 -7.30
C ILE A 58 -19.13 -6.69 -8.35
N ASP A 59 -20.17 -6.80 -9.17
CA ASP A 59 -20.34 -5.95 -10.34
C ASP A 59 -20.79 -4.54 -9.96
N LEU A 60 -19.98 -3.56 -10.32
CA LEU A 60 -20.31 -2.14 -10.32
C LEU A 60 -20.22 -1.63 -11.75
N PRO A 61 -21.36 -1.42 -12.44
CA PRO A 61 -21.35 -1.02 -13.84
C PRO A 61 -20.74 0.36 -14.06
N LEU A 62 -19.99 0.53 -15.15
CA LEU A 62 -19.60 1.85 -15.63
C LEU A 62 -20.84 2.61 -16.13
N PRO A 63 -21.04 3.87 -15.68
CA PRO A 63 -22.22 4.66 -16.07
C PRO A 63 -22.18 5.10 -17.55
N ALA A 64 -21.00 5.12 -18.16
CA ALA A 64 -20.80 5.47 -19.57
C ALA A 64 -19.53 4.81 -20.12
N SER A 65 -19.34 4.85 -21.43
CA SER A 65 -18.13 4.35 -22.09
C SER A 65 -16.92 5.20 -21.73
N ILE A 66 -15.77 4.54 -21.63
CA ILE A 66 -14.46 5.17 -21.39
C ILE A 66 -13.49 4.79 -22.52
N LYS A 67 -12.42 5.56 -22.66
CA LYS A 67 -11.33 5.26 -23.56
C LYS A 67 -10.08 4.88 -22.75
N ILE A 68 -9.51 3.73 -23.05
CA ILE A 68 -8.29 3.22 -22.40
C ILE A 68 -7.14 4.20 -22.62
N GLY A 69 -6.38 4.47 -21.55
CA GLY A 69 -5.25 5.40 -21.57
C GLY A 69 -5.63 6.88 -21.54
N GLU A 70 -6.92 7.22 -21.33
CA GLU A 70 -7.37 8.60 -21.23
C GLU A 70 -8.03 8.93 -19.89
N ILE A 71 -7.72 10.12 -19.36
CA ILE A 71 -8.30 10.61 -18.11
C ILE A 71 -9.76 10.99 -18.36
N SER A 72 -10.67 10.42 -17.57
CA SER A 72 -12.08 10.77 -17.65
C SER A 72 -12.74 10.84 -16.26
N PRO A 73 -13.73 11.73 -16.08
CA PRO A 73 -14.49 11.78 -14.83
C PRO A 73 -15.30 10.49 -14.60
N VAL A 74 -15.72 9.80 -15.65
CA VAL A 74 -16.43 8.51 -15.56
C VAL A 74 -15.54 7.44 -14.93
N ALA A 75 -14.27 7.34 -15.38
CA ALA A 75 -13.30 6.42 -14.81
C ALA A 75 -12.97 6.79 -13.34
N GLY A 76 -12.86 8.09 -13.06
CA GLY A 76 -12.65 8.61 -11.71
C GLY A 76 -13.79 8.25 -10.76
N GLU A 77 -15.03 8.51 -11.14
CA GLU A 77 -16.23 8.18 -10.35
C GLU A 77 -16.31 6.67 -10.07
N HIS A 78 -16.11 5.85 -11.10
CA HIS A 78 -16.19 4.39 -10.97
C HIS A 78 -15.10 3.84 -10.05
N SER A 79 -13.84 4.27 -10.23
CA SER A 79 -12.74 3.81 -9.38
C SER A 79 -12.91 4.24 -7.91
N PHE A 80 -13.51 5.41 -7.68
CA PHE A 80 -13.85 5.86 -6.34
C PHE A 80 -14.98 5.02 -5.73
N ALA A 81 -16.04 4.75 -6.47
CA ALA A 81 -17.16 3.91 -6.02
C ALA A 81 -16.70 2.48 -5.68
N CYS A 82 -15.78 1.91 -6.47
CA CYS A 82 -15.17 0.60 -6.16
C CYS A 82 -14.38 0.64 -4.83
N LEU A 83 -13.62 1.70 -4.58
CA LEU A 83 -12.89 1.88 -3.32
C LEU A 83 -13.86 2.04 -2.15
N GLU A 84 -14.89 2.88 -2.29
CA GLU A 84 -15.89 3.13 -1.25
C GLU A 84 -16.60 1.84 -0.84
N ALA A 85 -17.09 1.05 -1.81
CA ALA A 85 -17.73 -0.23 -1.54
C ALA A 85 -16.78 -1.24 -0.87
N ALA A 86 -15.50 -1.28 -1.29
CA ALA A 86 -14.51 -2.16 -0.68
C ALA A 86 -14.24 -1.78 0.79
N VAL A 87 -14.11 -0.50 1.08
CA VAL A 87 -13.85 0.01 2.44
C VAL A 87 -15.05 -0.20 3.35
N GLU A 88 -16.26 0.06 2.87
CA GLU A 88 -17.50 -0.18 3.62
C GLU A 88 -17.64 -1.66 3.98
N GLY A 89 -17.43 -2.56 3.01
CA GLY A 89 -17.47 -3.99 3.27
C GLY A 89 -16.35 -4.52 4.16
N ALA A 90 -15.19 -3.84 4.21
CA ALA A 90 -14.15 -4.18 5.18
C ALA A 90 -14.48 -3.66 6.60
N LEU A 91 -15.14 -2.51 6.72
CA LEU A 91 -15.57 -1.95 8.01
C LEU A 91 -16.73 -2.73 8.63
N ASP A 92 -17.65 -3.25 7.84
CA ASP A 92 -18.77 -4.06 8.32
C ASP A 92 -18.45 -5.56 8.48
N GLY A 93 -17.23 -6.00 8.11
CA GLY A 93 -16.75 -7.37 8.23
C GLY A 93 -17.14 -8.29 7.08
N THR A 94 -17.74 -7.78 6.00
CA THR A 94 -18.02 -8.55 4.76
C THR A 94 -16.70 -8.97 4.10
N PHE A 95 -15.66 -8.11 4.19
CA PHE A 95 -14.31 -8.40 3.71
C PHE A 95 -13.31 -8.40 4.85
N SER A 96 -12.32 -9.29 4.81
CA SER A 96 -11.23 -9.34 5.79
C SER A 96 -10.18 -8.26 5.57
N GLY A 97 -10.06 -7.73 4.35
CA GLY A 97 -9.12 -6.67 4.00
C GLY A 97 -9.30 -6.22 2.55
N VAL A 98 -8.69 -5.10 2.23
CA VAL A 98 -8.78 -4.41 0.93
C VAL A 98 -7.42 -4.38 0.23
N ILE A 99 -7.40 -4.78 -1.03
CA ILE A 99 -6.24 -4.62 -1.93
C ILE A 99 -6.62 -3.58 -2.99
N THR A 100 -5.88 -2.47 -3.08
CA THR A 100 -6.21 -1.41 -4.03
C THR A 100 -5.31 -1.44 -5.26
N ASN A 101 -5.92 -1.43 -6.44
CA ASN A 101 -5.26 -1.14 -7.71
C ASN A 101 -5.13 0.37 -7.93
N PRO A 102 -4.27 0.81 -8.86
CA PRO A 102 -3.98 2.22 -9.05
C PRO A 102 -5.19 3.03 -9.48
N ILE A 103 -5.27 4.26 -9.00
CA ILE A 103 -6.25 5.28 -9.44
C ILE A 103 -5.53 6.47 -10.07
N HIS A 104 -6.26 7.23 -10.89
CA HIS A 104 -5.77 8.48 -11.43
C HIS A 104 -6.32 9.68 -10.65
N LYS A 105 -5.44 10.39 -9.95
CA LYS A 105 -5.83 11.52 -9.07
C LYS A 105 -6.61 12.61 -9.81
N GLU A 106 -6.20 12.95 -11.04
CA GLU A 106 -6.90 13.94 -11.84
C GLU A 106 -8.28 13.44 -12.30
N ALA A 107 -8.45 12.12 -12.57
CA ALA A 107 -9.75 11.55 -12.87
C ALA A 107 -10.71 11.68 -11.67
N TRP A 108 -10.21 11.43 -10.45
CA TRP A 108 -10.95 11.67 -9.23
C TRP A 108 -11.34 13.13 -9.07
N TYR A 109 -10.37 14.04 -9.25
CA TYR A 109 -10.66 15.47 -9.18
C TYR A 109 -11.74 15.92 -10.16
N ARG A 110 -11.66 15.47 -11.44
CA ARG A 110 -12.67 15.75 -12.47
C ARG A 110 -14.04 15.12 -12.16
N ALA A 111 -14.07 14.07 -11.36
CA ALA A 111 -15.30 13.44 -10.83
C ALA A 111 -15.83 14.11 -9.55
N GLY A 112 -15.21 15.19 -9.09
CA GLY A 112 -15.60 15.87 -7.85
C GLY A 112 -15.15 15.19 -6.56
N LYS A 113 -14.19 14.25 -6.64
CA LYS A 113 -13.59 13.56 -5.49
C LYS A 113 -12.24 14.21 -5.17
N PHE A 114 -12.22 15.09 -4.19
CA PHE A 114 -11.08 15.96 -3.87
C PHE A 114 -10.10 15.33 -2.87
N TYR A 115 -9.72 14.10 -3.09
CA TYR A 115 -8.70 13.41 -2.30
C TYR A 115 -7.37 13.32 -3.06
N PRO A 116 -6.22 13.60 -2.41
CA PRO A 116 -4.89 13.44 -2.99
C PRO A 116 -4.56 11.99 -3.40
N GLY A 117 -5.22 11.01 -2.80
CA GLY A 117 -5.08 9.60 -3.09
C GLY A 117 -5.90 8.70 -2.18
N HIS A 118 -5.61 7.40 -2.22
CA HIS A 118 -6.31 6.40 -1.41
C HIS A 118 -6.15 6.66 0.10
N THR A 119 -4.93 6.98 0.54
CA THR A 119 -4.60 7.07 1.97
C THR A 119 -5.43 8.15 2.66
N GLU A 120 -5.55 9.33 2.07
CA GLU A 120 -6.28 10.44 2.65
C GLU A 120 -7.78 10.14 2.77
N TYR A 121 -8.36 9.50 1.75
CA TYR A 121 -9.74 9.01 1.81
C TYR A 121 -9.93 7.96 2.91
N LEU A 122 -9.02 6.98 2.98
CA LEU A 122 -9.09 5.90 3.97
C LEU A 122 -9.00 6.44 5.40
N VAL A 123 -8.05 7.33 5.66
CA VAL A 123 -7.85 7.96 6.97
C VAL A 123 -9.10 8.74 7.41
N GLU A 124 -9.70 9.52 6.51
CA GLU A 124 -10.93 10.27 6.80
C GLU A 124 -12.11 9.31 7.03
N LYS A 125 -12.35 8.37 6.11
CA LYS A 125 -13.48 7.43 6.18
C LYS A 125 -13.44 6.53 7.41
N THR A 126 -12.24 6.17 7.88
CA THR A 126 -12.04 5.29 9.05
C THR A 126 -11.77 6.05 10.35
N SER A 127 -11.71 7.39 10.29
CA SER A 127 -11.36 8.24 11.44
C SER A 127 -10.04 7.81 12.12
N SER A 128 -9.03 7.52 11.31
CA SER A 128 -7.72 6.99 11.74
C SER A 128 -6.61 8.05 11.63
N PRO A 129 -6.52 9.02 12.55
CA PRO A 129 -5.51 10.07 12.49
C PRO A 129 -4.09 9.50 12.62
N ASP A 130 -3.94 8.47 13.44
CA ASP A 130 -2.66 7.79 13.69
C ASP A 130 -2.47 6.70 12.64
N HIS A 131 -1.76 7.01 11.56
CA HIS A 131 -1.48 6.09 10.46
C HIS A 131 -0.05 6.23 9.95
N ALA A 132 0.48 5.21 9.28
CA ALA A 132 1.80 5.29 8.67
C ALA A 132 1.83 4.57 7.32
N MET A 133 2.65 5.10 6.41
CA MET A 133 2.98 4.43 5.16
C MET A 133 4.13 3.47 5.40
N MET A 134 3.91 2.20 5.11
CA MET A 134 4.94 1.17 5.08
C MET A 134 5.05 0.61 3.67
N LEU A 135 6.26 0.55 3.14
CA LEU A 135 6.56 -0.17 1.91
C LEU A 135 7.39 -1.40 2.25
N THR A 136 7.03 -2.52 1.67
CA THR A 136 7.68 -3.79 1.97
C THR A 136 7.90 -4.62 0.70
N SER A 137 8.98 -5.38 0.71
CA SER A 137 9.32 -6.43 -0.24
C SER A 137 9.94 -7.62 0.52
N GLU A 138 10.32 -8.68 -0.17
CA GLU A 138 11.07 -9.79 0.44
C GLU A 138 12.43 -9.34 0.99
N GLU A 139 13.05 -8.32 0.38
CA GLU A 139 14.40 -7.86 0.69
C GLU A 139 14.46 -6.81 1.79
N ILE A 140 13.44 -5.96 1.91
CA ILE A 140 13.46 -4.81 2.80
C ILE A 140 12.06 -4.28 3.09
N THR A 141 11.85 -3.81 4.32
CA THR A 141 10.66 -3.09 4.76
C THR A 141 11.05 -1.73 5.31
N CYS A 142 10.35 -0.67 4.88
CA CYS A 142 10.56 0.70 5.33
C CYS A 142 9.22 1.35 5.70
N SER A 143 9.12 1.90 6.92
CA SER A 143 8.00 2.75 7.34
C SER A 143 8.46 4.20 7.42
N LEU A 144 7.61 5.12 6.99
CA LEU A 144 7.96 6.52 6.79
C LEU A 144 7.38 7.40 7.89
N VAL A 145 8.22 8.20 8.54
CA VAL A 145 7.80 9.23 9.50
C VAL A 145 7.16 10.40 8.76
N THR A 146 7.84 10.92 7.73
CA THR A 146 7.31 11.93 6.82
C THR A 146 7.20 11.37 5.41
N THR A 147 6.17 11.83 4.67
CA THR A 147 5.90 11.45 3.27
C THR A 147 5.74 12.71 2.43
N HIS A 148 5.93 12.65 1.13
CA HIS A 148 5.54 13.66 0.13
C HIS A 148 5.76 15.14 0.53
N VAL A 149 6.82 15.41 1.30
CA VAL A 149 7.23 16.76 1.72
C VAL A 149 8.60 17.10 1.16
N SER A 150 8.93 18.39 1.09
CA SER A 150 10.28 18.81 0.66
C SER A 150 11.33 18.36 1.68
N LEU A 151 12.54 18.02 1.23
CA LEU A 151 13.64 17.66 2.13
C LEU A 151 13.92 18.76 3.17
N ALA A 152 13.80 20.02 2.76
CA ALA A 152 13.99 21.16 3.66
C ALA A 152 12.97 21.25 4.79
N SER A 153 11.76 20.69 4.60
CA SER A 153 10.71 20.71 5.62
C SER A 153 10.80 19.52 6.58
N VAL A 154 11.59 18.49 6.27
CA VAL A 154 11.64 17.27 7.08
C VAL A 154 12.01 17.55 8.53
N PRO A 155 13.09 18.27 8.86
CA PRO A 155 13.48 18.50 10.26
C PRO A 155 12.39 19.16 11.10
N GLU A 156 11.65 20.10 10.52
CA GLU A 156 10.57 20.84 11.19
C GLU A 156 9.31 19.98 11.44
N LEU A 157 9.15 18.89 10.69
CA LEU A 157 8.03 17.95 10.81
C LEU A 157 8.31 16.74 11.71
N LEU A 158 9.55 16.60 12.19
CA LEU A 158 9.90 15.53 13.11
C LEU A 158 9.41 15.86 14.52
N GLU A 159 8.47 15.05 15.00
CA GLU A 159 7.90 15.15 16.34
C GLU A 159 8.03 13.82 17.08
N GLU A 160 8.31 13.87 18.40
CA GLU A 160 8.40 12.69 19.26
C GLU A 160 7.19 11.78 19.12
N LYS A 161 5.98 12.37 19.18
CA LYS A 161 4.71 11.64 19.08
C LYS A 161 4.65 10.90 17.75
N ARG A 162 4.97 11.58 16.64
CA ARG A 162 4.88 11.01 15.29
C ARG A 162 5.87 9.87 15.07
N ILE A 163 7.12 10.03 15.52
CA ILE A 163 8.14 8.99 15.38
C ILE A 163 7.73 7.76 16.20
N LEU A 164 7.30 7.94 17.45
CA LEU A 164 6.88 6.84 18.31
C LEU A 164 5.66 6.09 17.78
N GLU A 165 4.71 6.81 17.20
CA GLU A 165 3.53 6.26 16.52
C GLU A 165 3.95 5.35 15.36
N VAL A 166 4.80 5.82 14.44
CA VAL A 166 5.29 5.02 13.31
C VAL A 166 6.05 3.78 13.78
N ILE A 167 6.91 3.91 14.83
CA ILE A 167 7.59 2.77 15.43
C ILE A 167 6.58 1.74 15.95
N THR A 168 5.57 2.19 16.69
CA THR A 168 4.59 1.31 17.34
C THR A 168 3.72 0.58 16.30
N LEU A 169 3.22 1.31 15.28
CA LEU A 169 2.43 0.74 14.20
C LEU A 169 3.24 -0.29 13.39
N THR A 170 4.50 0.04 13.08
CA THR A 170 5.39 -0.87 12.35
C THR A 170 5.70 -2.12 13.17
N HIS A 171 6.04 -1.94 14.44
CA HIS A 171 6.31 -3.06 15.34
C HIS A 171 5.12 -4.03 15.40
N LYS A 172 3.90 -3.51 15.60
CA LYS A 172 2.68 -4.31 15.63
C LYS A 172 2.48 -5.09 14.32
N ALA A 173 2.55 -4.41 13.17
CA ALA A 173 2.31 -5.03 11.86
C ALA A 173 3.34 -6.13 11.55
N ILE A 174 4.64 -5.84 11.73
CA ILE A 174 5.70 -6.80 11.42
C ILE A 174 5.70 -7.97 12.40
N SER A 175 5.44 -7.72 13.68
CA SER A 175 5.31 -8.81 14.66
C SER A 175 4.14 -9.74 14.33
N THR A 176 3.02 -9.21 13.86
CA THR A 176 1.88 -9.98 13.36
C THR A 176 2.28 -10.85 12.15
N ILE A 177 2.92 -10.25 11.14
CA ILE A 177 3.37 -10.98 9.93
C ILE A 177 4.35 -12.10 10.26
N LYS A 178 5.23 -11.90 11.26
CA LYS A 178 6.27 -12.86 11.64
C LYS A 178 5.84 -13.87 12.70
N GLY A 179 4.75 -13.60 13.42
CA GLY A 179 4.35 -14.39 14.60
C GLY A 179 5.32 -14.29 15.78
N GLN A 180 6.21 -13.30 15.80
CA GLN A 180 7.19 -13.03 16.85
C GLN A 180 7.56 -11.54 16.90
N PRO A 181 8.12 -11.03 18.03
CA PRO A 181 8.51 -9.63 18.14
C PRO A 181 9.45 -9.18 17.03
N ALA A 182 9.12 -8.09 16.37
CA ALA A 182 9.92 -7.52 15.29
C ALA A 182 11.19 -6.84 15.82
N ARG A 183 12.28 -6.94 15.05
CA ARG A 183 13.51 -6.17 15.27
C ARG A 183 13.54 -5.01 14.27
N LEU A 184 13.45 -3.79 14.80
CA LEU A 184 13.42 -2.56 14.01
C LEU A 184 14.78 -1.86 14.02
N ALA A 185 15.01 -1.00 13.03
CA ALA A 185 16.15 -0.10 13.01
C ALA A 185 15.74 1.30 12.55
N MET A 186 16.43 2.33 13.04
CA MET A 186 16.26 3.71 12.61
C MET A 186 17.59 4.28 12.11
N PRO A 187 17.69 4.65 10.82
CA PRO A 187 18.86 5.34 10.29
C PRO A 187 18.93 6.79 10.77
N GLY A 188 20.14 7.29 11.08
CA GLY A 188 20.44 8.66 11.47
C GLY A 188 21.87 8.76 12.03
N LEU A 189 22.54 9.91 11.92
CA LEU A 189 23.90 10.06 12.46
C LEU A 189 24.36 11.49 12.76
N PHE A 190 24.13 12.47 11.86
CA PHE A 190 24.93 13.70 11.81
C PHE A 190 24.24 14.94 12.38
N GLY A 191 22.94 14.92 12.61
CA GLY A 191 22.20 16.10 13.03
C GLY A 191 22.10 16.24 14.56
N SER A 192 21.65 17.40 15.02
CA SER A 192 21.28 17.59 16.42
C SER A 192 19.95 16.88 16.74
N GLU A 193 19.11 16.67 15.73
CA GLU A 193 17.84 15.94 15.85
C GLU A 193 18.03 14.49 16.33
N GLU A 194 19.16 13.85 16.02
CA GLU A 194 19.45 12.53 16.56
C GLU A 194 19.63 12.57 18.09
N ILE A 195 20.30 13.58 18.60
CA ILE A 195 20.59 13.72 20.04
C ILE A 195 19.36 14.23 20.79
N GLU A 196 18.73 15.26 20.26
CA GLU A 196 17.67 16.00 20.96
C GLU A 196 16.30 15.32 20.86
N LEU A 197 16.05 14.56 19.79
CA LEU A 197 14.75 13.97 19.51
C LEU A 197 14.80 12.45 19.32
N ILE A 198 15.63 11.94 18.39
CA ILE A 198 15.56 10.53 17.97
C ILE A 198 16.02 9.59 19.08
N ILE A 199 17.16 9.84 19.72
CA ILE A 199 17.67 8.99 20.81
C ILE A 199 16.66 8.89 21.97
N PRO A 200 16.10 9.99 22.49
CA PRO A 200 15.05 9.93 23.52
C PRO A 200 13.83 9.10 23.10
N VAL A 201 13.37 9.24 21.84
CA VAL A 201 12.23 8.46 21.35
C VAL A 201 12.57 6.98 21.25
N LEU A 202 13.77 6.60 20.81
CA LEU A 202 14.21 5.22 20.76
C LEU A 202 14.31 4.60 22.16
N GLU A 203 14.79 5.36 23.14
CA GLU A 203 14.83 4.92 24.55
C GLU A 203 13.43 4.69 25.09
N LYS A 204 12.49 5.58 24.79
CA LYS A 204 11.08 5.43 25.13
C LYS A 204 10.47 4.19 24.49
N ALA A 205 10.69 3.96 23.19
CA ALA A 205 10.22 2.77 22.50
C ALA A 205 10.77 1.47 23.12
N ARG A 206 12.07 1.45 23.47
CA ARG A 206 12.70 0.32 24.18
C ARG A 206 12.08 0.08 25.55
N SER A 207 11.77 1.13 26.30
CA SER A 207 11.08 1.01 27.60
C SER A 207 9.67 0.43 27.48
N MET A 208 9.04 0.54 26.30
CA MET A 208 7.75 -0.09 25.96
C MET A 208 7.91 -1.56 25.50
N GLY A 209 9.13 -2.09 25.49
CA GLY A 209 9.42 -3.46 25.09
C GLY A 209 9.62 -3.63 23.57
N ILE A 210 9.75 -2.56 22.81
CA ILE A 210 10.00 -2.61 21.36
C ILE A 210 11.49 -2.82 21.10
N ASN A 211 11.84 -3.88 20.37
CA ASN A 211 13.22 -4.15 19.97
C ASN A 211 13.60 -3.25 18.78
N ILE A 212 14.22 -2.13 19.06
CA ILE A 212 14.68 -1.17 18.05
C ILE A 212 16.12 -0.74 18.30
N ILE A 213 16.94 -0.81 17.25
CA ILE A 213 18.30 -0.30 17.25
C ILE A 213 18.39 1.03 16.52
N GLY A 214 19.36 1.84 16.89
CA GLY A 214 19.60 3.13 16.25
C GLY A 214 19.92 4.23 17.26
N PRO A 215 20.17 5.44 16.74
CA PRO A 215 20.37 5.72 15.33
C PRO A 215 21.59 4.99 14.76
N ILE A 216 21.51 4.52 13.51
CA ILE A 216 22.63 3.85 12.81
C ILE A 216 22.98 4.62 11.53
N PRO A 217 24.28 4.64 11.11
CA PRO A 217 24.69 5.42 9.95
C PRO A 217 23.87 5.06 8.70
N PRO A 218 23.20 6.02 8.03
CA PRO A 218 22.27 5.72 6.92
C PRO A 218 22.95 5.09 5.71
N ASP A 219 24.21 5.42 5.45
CA ASP A 219 25.02 4.89 4.35
C ASP A 219 25.34 3.41 4.49
N THR A 220 25.31 2.88 5.70
CA THR A 220 25.61 1.47 6.01
C THR A 220 24.39 0.69 6.51
N ALA A 221 23.32 1.38 6.91
CA ALA A 221 22.13 0.77 7.50
C ALA A 221 21.52 -0.34 6.62
N PHE A 222 21.58 -0.17 5.32
CA PHE A 222 20.94 -1.06 4.35
C PHE A 222 21.90 -2.10 3.72
N LEU A 223 23.13 -2.21 4.21
CA LEU A 223 24.07 -3.25 3.75
C LEU A 223 23.54 -4.65 4.09
N PRO A 224 23.79 -5.68 3.26
CA PRO A 224 23.31 -7.04 3.49
C PRO A 224 23.64 -7.58 4.87
N ALA A 225 24.85 -7.31 5.39
CA ALA A 225 25.31 -7.77 6.69
C ALA A 225 24.51 -7.20 7.90
N ILE A 226 23.88 -6.03 7.71
CA ILE A 226 23.02 -5.39 8.72
C ILE A 226 21.56 -5.76 8.45
N ARG A 227 21.13 -5.70 7.20
CA ARG A 227 19.75 -5.91 6.78
C ARG A 227 19.22 -7.30 7.14
N GLN A 228 20.05 -8.34 7.05
CA GLN A 228 19.65 -9.72 7.39
C GLN A 228 19.10 -9.88 8.82
N ASP A 229 19.46 -8.98 9.74
CA ASP A 229 19.04 -9.01 11.13
C ASP A 229 17.92 -8.01 11.44
N ILE A 230 17.46 -7.23 10.47
CA ILE A 230 16.46 -6.17 10.64
C ILE A 230 15.18 -6.54 9.90
N ASP A 231 14.06 -6.47 10.59
CA ASP A 231 12.75 -6.77 10.01
C ASP A 231 12.10 -5.57 9.35
N ALA A 232 12.33 -4.36 9.87
CA ALA A 232 11.88 -3.13 9.23
C ALA A 232 12.70 -1.92 9.69
N TYR A 233 12.80 -0.94 8.79
CA TYR A 233 13.44 0.35 9.02
C TYR A 233 12.39 1.43 9.25
N ILE A 234 12.64 2.30 10.24
CA ILE A 234 11.87 3.52 10.47
C ILE A 234 12.63 4.66 9.81
N CYS A 235 12.17 5.10 8.67
CA CYS A 235 12.83 6.13 7.86
C CYS A 235 12.21 7.50 8.13
N LEU A 236 13.06 8.51 8.34
CA LEU A 236 12.61 9.86 8.69
C LEU A 236 11.89 10.55 7.53
N TYR A 237 12.27 10.25 6.29
CA TYR A 237 11.70 10.82 5.09
C TYR A 237 11.64 9.81 3.94
N HIS A 238 10.85 10.16 2.94
CA HIS A 238 10.50 9.30 1.81
C HIS A 238 11.72 8.66 1.14
N ASP A 239 12.69 9.46 0.68
CA ASP A 239 13.80 8.95 -0.13
C ASP A 239 14.78 8.10 0.69
N GLN A 240 14.89 8.35 2.01
CA GLN A 240 15.72 7.52 2.90
C GLN A 240 15.29 6.04 2.88
N GLY A 241 13.99 5.78 2.76
CA GLY A 241 13.45 4.41 2.70
C GLY A 241 13.27 3.91 1.26
N LEU A 242 12.81 4.77 0.35
CA LEU A 242 12.42 4.33 -0.98
C LEU A 242 13.59 4.13 -1.94
N ILE A 243 14.69 4.87 -1.79
CA ILE A 243 15.89 4.64 -2.60
C ILE A 243 16.41 3.21 -2.40
N PRO A 244 16.73 2.76 -1.16
CA PRO A 244 17.18 1.38 -0.96
C PRO A 244 16.11 0.36 -1.35
N LEU A 245 14.83 0.59 -1.06
CA LEU A 245 13.76 -0.33 -1.43
C LEU A 245 13.66 -0.50 -2.94
N LYS A 246 13.62 0.58 -3.70
CA LYS A 246 13.54 0.53 -5.17
C LYS A 246 14.81 -0.02 -5.82
N THR A 247 15.96 0.20 -5.20
CA THR A 247 17.23 -0.39 -5.68
C THR A 247 17.26 -1.89 -5.52
N LEU A 248 16.68 -2.41 -4.44
CA LEU A 248 16.68 -3.84 -4.12
C LEU A 248 15.49 -4.59 -4.75
N SER A 249 14.33 -3.95 -4.88
CA SER A 249 13.07 -4.62 -5.24
C SER A 249 12.13 -3.69 -6.01
N PHE A 250 12.52 -3.30 -7.23
CA PHE A 250 11.76 -2.32 -8.03
C PHE A 250 10.31 -2.77 -8.32
N ASP A 251 10.11 -4.02 -8.73
CA ASP A 251 8.81 -4.53 -9.22
C ASP A 251 7.97 -5.27 -8.16
N LEU A 252 8.50 -5.47 -6.96
CA LEU A 252 7.89 -6.31 -5.91
C LEU A 252 7.41 -5.50 -4.70
N GLY A 253 7.53 -4.18 -4.75
CA GLY A 253 7.12 -3.31 -3.66
C GLY A 253 5.61 -3.38 -3.40
N VAL A 254 5.25 -3.49 -2.13
CA VAL A 254 3.87 -3.42 -1.64
C VAL A 254 3.74 -2.23 -0.70
N ASN A 255 2.75 -1.40 -0.94
CA ASN A 255 2.40 -0.30 -0.03
C ASN A 255 1.33 -0.76 0.95
N VAL A 256 1.55 -0.54 2.25
CA VAL A 256 0.62 -0.84 3.33
C VAL A 256 0.31 0.43 4.10
N THR A 257 -0.96 0.70 4.33
CA THR A 257 -1.38 1.78 5.24
C THR A 257 -1.60 1.19 6.63
N LEU A 258 -0.67 1.45 7.54
CA LEU A 258 -0.76 1.03 8.94
C LEU A 258 -1.68 1.96 9.73
N GLY A 259 -2.27 1.46 10.83
CA GLY A 259 -3.08 2.25 11.75
C GLY A 259 -4.57 2.35 11.39
N LEU A 260 -4.98 1.81 10.24
CA LEU A 260 -6.40 1.68 9.91
C LEU A 260 -7.05 0.55 10.70
N PRO A 261 -8.36 0.61 11.00
CA PRO A 261 -9.10 -0.51 11.61
C PRO A 261 -9.30 -1.68 10.66
N ILE A 262 -8.95 -1.53 9.39
CA ILE A 262 -9.00 -2.53 8.33
C ILE A 262 -7.60 -2.79 7.77
N VAL A 263 -7.36 -4.00 7.28
CA VAL A 263 -6.13 -4.29 6.53
C VAL A 263 -6.24 -3.68 5.14
N ARG A 264 -5.26 -2.85 4.77
CA ARG A 264 -5.16 -2.31 3.41
C ARG A 264 -3.76 -2.46 2.85
N THR A 265 -3.66 -3.16 1.73
CA THR A 265 -2.45 -3.24 0.91
C THR A 265 -2.69 -2.64 -0.48
N SER A 266 -1.63 -2.30 -1.18
CA SER A 266 -1.70 -1.69 -2.50
C SER A 266 -0.46 -2.04 -3.32
N VAL A 267 -0.61 -2.06 -4.62
CA VAL A 267 0.53 -2.02 -5.54
C VAL A 267 1.32 -0.72 -5.38
N ASP A 268 2.60 -0.75 -5.75
CA ASP A 268 3.53 0.39 -5.65
C ASP A 268 3.85 1.01 -7.03
N HIS A 269 2.84 1.10 -7.89
CA HIS A 269 2.93 1.74 -9.21
C HIS A 269 1.62 2.49 -9.54
N GLY A 270 1.68 3.33 -10.57
CA GLY A 270 0.52 4.11 -11.05
C GLY A 270 -0.34 3.38 -12.08
N THR A 271 -1.27 4.11 -12.67
CA THR A 271 -2.23 3.64 -13.69
C THR A 271 -1.58 3.26 -15.03
N ALA A 272 -0.36 3.70 -15.29
CA ALA A 272 0.44 3.40 -16.47
C ALA A 272 -0.38 3.42 -17.78
N PHE A 273 -1.01 4.56 -18.06
CA PHE A 273 -1.90 4.75 -19.21
C PHE A 273 -1.24 4.47 -20.56
N ASP A 274 0.07 4.66 -20.64
CA ASP A 274 0.89 4.40 -21.82
C ASP A 274 0.94 2.93 -22.22
N ILE A 275 0.74 2.00 -21.27
CA ILE A 275 0.74 0.55 -21.51
C ILE A 275 -0.63 -0.11 -21.26
N ALA A 276 -1.64 0.66 -20.84
CA ALA A 276 -2.98 0.13 -20.54
C ALA A 276 -3.60 -0.59 -21.76
N GLY A 277 -4.16 -1.77 -21.51
CA GLY A 277 -4.79 -2.61 -22.53
C GLY A 277 -3.83 -3.26 -23.54
N LYS A 278 -2.50 -3.22 -23.30
CA LYS A 278 -1.49 -3.85 -24.16
C LYS A 278 -1.08 -5.25 -23.74
N GLY A 279 -1.53 -5.74 -22.61
CA GLY A 279 -1.20 -7.09 -22.10
C GLY A 279 0.21 -7.23 -21.53
N ILE A 280 0.96 -6.13 -21.33
CA ILE A 280 2.37 -6.15 -20.90
C ILE A 280 2.58 -5.68 -19.45
N ALA A 281 1.53 -5.29 -18.74
CA ALA A 281 1.63 -4.89 -17.34
C ALA A 281 2.06 -6.07 -16.47
N SER A 282 3.01 -5.82 -15.55
CA SER A 282 3.45 -6.83 -14.56
C SER A 282 2.44 -6.95 -13.43
N VAL A 283 2.01 -8.16 -13.12
CA VAL A 283 1.09 -8.47 -12.02
C VAL A 283 1.80 -8.73 -10.68
N SER A 284 3.13 -8.71 -10.67
CA SER A 284 3.95 -9.14 -9.52
C SER A 284 3.64 -8.39 -8.24
N SER A 285 3.58 -7.05 -8.30
CA SER A 285 3.25 -6.21 -7.12
C SER A 285 1.84 -6.51 -6.57
N LEU A 286 0.85 -6.79 -7.44
CA LEU A 286 -0.51 -7.14 -7.01
C LEU A 286 -0.56 -8.54 -6.35
N ILE A 287 0.22 -9.50 -6.86
CA ILE A 287 0.37 -10.82 -6.24
C ILE A 287 0.94 -10.66 -4.82
N GLU A 288 2.03 -9.92 -4.68
CA GLU A 288 2.66 -9.71 -3.36
C GLU A 288 1.75 -8.91 -2.41
N ALA A 289 1.04 -7.88 -2.90
CA ALA A 289 0.03 -7.15 -2.12
C ALA A 289 -1.09 -8.08 -1.61
N THR A 290 -1.54 -9.02 -2.45
CA THR A 290 -2.58 -10.00 -2.09
C THR A 290 -2.07 -11.00 -1.06
N LYS A 291 -0.87 -11.55 -1.23
CA LYS A 291 -0.24 -12.46 -0.26
C LYS A 291 -0.06 -11.79 1.10
N LEU A 292 0.39 -10.53 1.09
CA LEU A 292 0.60 -9.78 2.33
C LEU A 292 -0.72 -9.48 3.04
N ALA A 293 -1.76 -9.05 2.30
CA ALA A 293 -3.09 -8.85 2.87
C ALA A 293 -3.61 -10.15 3.52
N HIS A 294 -3.43 -11.30 2.85
CA HIS A 294 -3.83 -12.59 3.38
C HIS A 294 -3.08 -12.94 4.69
N LYS A 295 -1.77 -12.69 4.76
CA LYS A 295 -0.99 -12.88 6.00
C LYS A 295 -1.47 -12.00 7.14
N LEU A 296 -1.79 -10.73 6.86
CA LEU A 296 -2.24 -9.76 7.85
C LEU A 296 -3.66 -10.04 8.38
N THR A 297 -4.50 -10.74 7.60
CA THR A 297 -5.89 -11.08 7.95
C THR A 297 -6.06 -12.50 8.51
N ALA A 298 -5.05 -13.36 8.39
CA ALA A 298 -5.09 -14.75 8.87
C ALA A 298 -4.88 -14.89 10.40
N THR A 299 -4.74 -13.76 11.11
CA THR A 299 -4.61 -13.70 12.58
C THR A 299 -5.93 -13.25 13.17
#